data_f69731f76abc01987def4b93d69fa7d5
#
_entry.id   f69731f76abc01987def4b93d69fa7d5
#
_cell.length_a   1.000
_cell.length_b   1.000
_cell.length_c   1.000
_cell.angle_alpha   90.00
_cell.angle_beta   90.00
_cell.angle_gamma   90.00
#
_symmetry.space_group_name_H-M   'P 1'
#
loop_
_entity.id
_entity.type
_entity.pdbx_description
1 polymer ?
#
loop_
_entity_poly.entity_id
_entity_poly.type
_entity_poly.pdbx_seq_one_letter_code
_entity_poly.pdbx_strand_id
1 'polypeptide(L)'
;VKTFFKVTLPMSLSGVANGLLLVFISCLDNFGTVAFLGIPARITVLSTDIYQAIISFSGNSFGEAAAESVSLGVIGVLAALLRWQVAKMFQTMQTDLEDMSPRFFLRRKKLLVESLMWLVIFIINFVPMLTLIVTAFMKGIGGGYGLDNMTLENFAFVFSNAKSFNAIKNSIFLGITTALICVVLGTIVAYLMVRRPSVLIRVVEGIISVPYSIPGIILGLALILTWARPLPIINRTIYATVFMLLVSYVVRFTSLQIRNSTTGVLQTDVSMEEAAEICGASGFKKWSSVIIPLIFPATISGMGLVFLNALTELTTSSLLWSAGSETLGVVIYNYTSAGYTTYACALSTVVCITILALVLLYRGVSAILRHKMGRNG
;
A
#
# COMPACT_ATOMS: atom_id res chain seq x y z
N VAL A 1 30.29 -24.50 -0.76
CA VAL A 1 30.72 -23.10 -0.64
C VAL A 1 31.19 -22.56 -1.98
N LYS A 2 32.18 -23.16 -2.67
CA LYS A 2 32.66 -22.67 -3.99
C LYS A 2 31.56 -22.62 -5.06
N THR A 3 30.69 -23.62 -5.13
CA THR A 3 29.55 -23.67 -6.07
C THR A 3 28.55 -22.53 -5.81
N PHE A 4 28.29 -22.25 -4.53
CA PHE A 4 27.40 -21.15 -4.16
C PHE A 4 27.92 -19.81 -4.70
N PHE A 5 29.18 -19.46 -4.42
CA PHE A 5 29.72 -18.16 -4.83
C PHE A 5 30.03 -18.07 -6.35
N LYS A 6 30.37 -19.19 -7.01
CA LYS A 6 30.73 -19.15 -8.43
C LYS A 6 29.59 -19.39 -9.40
N VAL A 7 28.51 -20.05 -8.94
CA VAL A 7 27.39 -20.42 -9.82
C VAL A 7 26.07 -19.88 -9.27
N THR A 8 25.65 -20.31 -8.06
CA THR A 8 24.29 -19.98 -7.54
C THR A 8 24.12 -18.48 -7.31
N LEU A 9 25.09 -17.85 -6.65
CA LEU A 9 25.00 -16.41 -6.35
C LEU A 9 25.01 -15.54 -7.61
N PRO A 10 25.90 -15.72 -8.60
CA PRO A 10 25.84 -14.96 -9.86
C PRO A 10 24.54 -15.16 -10.63
N MET A 11 23.99 -16.38 -10.66
CA MET A 11 22.70 -16.65 -11.32
C MET A 11 21.52 -16.03 -10.59
N SER A 12 21.57 -15.95 -9.25
CA SER A 12 20.52 -15.31 -8.43
C SER A 12 20.69 -13.79 -8.28
N LEU A 13 21.83 -13.24 -8.74
CA LEU A 13 22.19 -11.83 -8.53
C LEU A 13 21.14 -10.88 -9.10
N SER A 14 20.50 -11.24 -10.21
CA SER A 14 19.41 -10.48 -10.82
C SER A 14 18.21 -10.31 -9.89
N GLY A 15 17.76 -11.43 -9.31
CA GLY A 15 16.64 -11.42 -8.36
C GLY A 15 17.00 -10.67 -7.08
N VAL A 16 18.21 -10.89 -6.55
CA VAL A 16 18.72 -10.20 -5.36
C VAL A 16 18.83 -8.70 -5.62
N ALA A 17 19.44 -8.28 -6.72
CA ALA A 17 19.59 -6.86 -7.06
C ALA A 17 18.22 -6.15 -7.27
N ASN A 18 17.29 -6.80 -7.96
CA ASN A 18 15.93 -6.26 -8.14
C ASN A 18 15.21 -6.15 -6.79
N GLY A 19 15.34 -7.17 -5.92
CA GLY A 19 14.78 -7.16 -4.57
C GLY A 19 15.37 -6.06 -3.70
N LEU A 20 16.70 -5.89 -3.69
CA LEU A 20 17.39 -4.82 -2.94
C LEU A 20 16.92 -3.43 -3.38
N LEU A 21 16.83 -3.17 -4.70
CA LEU A 21 16.39 -1.89 -5.21
C LEU A 21 14.90 -1.63 -4.90
N LEU A 22 14.07 -2.67 -4.89
CA LEU A 22 12.67 -2.56 -4.48
C LEU A 22 12.55 -2.19 -3.01
N VAL A 23 13.30 -2.86 -2.13
CA VAL A 23 13.34 -2.55 -0.69
C VAL A 23 13.87 -1.14 -0.47
N PHE A 24 14.93 -0.74 -1.17
CA PHE A 24 15.49 0.62 -1.07
C PHE A 24 14.46 1.69 -1.40
N ILE A 25 13.73 1.56 -2.52
CA ILE A 25 12.65 2.49 -2.92
C ILE A 25 11.54 2.50 -1.86
N SER A 26 11.17 1.33 -1.32
CA SER A 26 10.14 1.24 -0.27
C SER A 26 10.59 1.90 1.05
N CYS A 27 11.88 1.83 1.38
CA CYS A 27 12.45 2.52 2.54
C CYS A 27 12.45 4.05 2.35
N LEU A 28 12.71 4.55 1.15
CA LEU A 28 12.62 5.99 0.86
C LEU A 28 11.18 6.53 1.03
N ASP A 29 10.18 5.71 0.73
CA ASP A 29 8.77 6.07 0.91
C ASP A 29 8.27 5.92 2.35
N ASN A 30 9.04 5.28 3.22
CA ASN A 30 8.60 4.96 4.59
C ASN A 30 8.74 6.19 5.52
N PHE A 31 7.77 7.08 5.47
CA PHE A 31 7.67 8.20 6.41
C PHE A 31 7.18 7.74 7.80
N GLY A 32 6.12 6.92 7.85
CA GLY A 32 5.42 6.59 9.09
C GLY A 32 6.32 6.02 10.18
N THR A 33 7.01 4.90 9.89
CA THR A 33 7.91 4.25 10.87
C THR A 33 9.01 5.18 11.33
N VAL A 34 9.59 5.96 10.40
CA VAL A 34 10.66 6.90 10.72
C VAL A 34 10.15 8.07 11.55
N ALA A 35 8.95 8.57 11.27
CA ALA A 35 8.35 9.64 12.07
C ALA A 35 8.05 9.19 13.51
N PHE A 36 7.52 7.96 13.68
CA PHE A 36 7.24 7.41 15.01
C PHE A 36 8.48 7.16 15.85
N LEU A 37 9.57 6.68 15.27
CA LEU A 37 10.77 6.28 15.98
C LEU A 37 11.86 7.35 15.95
N GLY A 38 12.04 8.02 14.82
CA GLY A 38 13.14 8.96 14.59
C GLY A 38 12.89 10.31 15.23
N ILE A 39 11.71 10.90 15.06
CA ILE A 39 11.43 12.26 15.60
C ILE A 39 11.60 12.32 17.13
N PRO A 40 11.04 11.38 17.94
CA PRO A 40 11.30 11.37 19.38
C PRO A 40 12.77 11.12 19.75
N ALA A 41 13.50 10.35 18.93
CA ALA A 41 14.91 10.08 19.12
C ALA A 41 15.84 11.19 18.61
N ARG A 42 15.28 12.27 18.03
CA ARG A 42 16.01 13.35 17.35
C ARG A 42 16.90 12.88 16.19
N ILE A 43 16.45 11.80 15.53
CA ILE A 43 17.07 11.29 14.30
C ILE A 43 16.18 11.72 13.14
N THR A 44 16.66 12.69 12.36
CA THR A 44 15.96 13.14 11.17
C THR A 44 16.48 12.41 9.94
N VAL A 45 15.56 12.03 9.06
CA VAL A 45 15.86 11.60 7.69
C VAL A 45 15.13 12.53 6.74
N LEU A 46 15.51 12.52 5.48
CA LEU A 46 15.02 13.47 4.48
C LEU A 46 13.48 13.56 4.42
N SER A 47 12.76 12.43 4.54
CA SER A 47 11.29 12.43 4.54
C SER A 47 10.68 13.09 5.80
N THR A 48 11.30 12.94 6.96
CA THR A 48 10.84 13.60 8.19
C THR A 48 11.26 15.05 8.27
N ASP A 49 12.38 15.41 7.66
CA ASP A 49 12.85 16.79 7.57
C ASP A 49 11.92 17.64 6.70
N ILE A 50 11.57 17.13 5.51
CA ILE A 50 10.55 17.74 4.64
C ILE A 50 9.24 17.97 5.41
N TYR A 51 8.78 16.98 6.17
CA TYR A 51 7.56 17.09 6.97
C TYR A 51 7.68 18.18 8.05
N GLN A 52 8.78 18.20 8.80
CA GLN A 52 9.03 19.19 9.85
C GLN A 52 9.17 20.60 9.27
N ALA A 53 9.85 20.77 8.14
CA ALA A 53 9.97 22.05 7.45
C ALA A 53 8.59 22.60 7.06
N ILE A 54 7.69 21.76 6.54
CA ILE A 54 6.34 22.20 6.16
C ILE A 54 5.51 22.60 7.38
N ILE A 55 5.59 21.85 8.49
CA ILE A 55 4.77 22.11 9.70
C ILE A 55 5.31 23.27 10.53
N SER A 56 6.61 23.57 10.46
CA SER A 56 7.21 24.66 11.24
C SER A 56 6.75 26.07 10.83
N PHE A 57 6.13 26.22 9.65
CA PHE A 57 5.63 27.50 9.12
C PHE A 57 6.63 28.67 9.21
N SER A 58 7.94 28.41 9.18
CA SER A 58 8.95 29.47 9.13
C SER A 58 9.00 30.09 7.73
N GLY A 59 9.42 31.34 7.61
CA GLY A 59 9.28 32.13 6.38
C GLY A 59 9.85 31.53 5.09
N ASN A 60 10.83 30.62 5.17
CA ASN A 60 11.44 29.91 4.03
C ASN A 60 11.14 28.41 3.99
N SER A 61 10.33 27.90 4.91
CA SER A 61 10.13 26.47 5.11
C SER A 61 9.62 25.71 3.89
N PHE A 62 8.73 26.31 3.10
CA PHE A 62 8.26 25.69 1.86
C PHE A 62 9.33 25.60 0.77
N GLY A 63 10.24 26.59 0.69
CA GLY A 63 11.37 26.55 -0.25
C GLY A 63 12.37 25.46 0.12
N GLU A 64 12.69 25.33 1.40
CA GLU A 64 13.57 24.28 1.94
C GLU A 64 12.94 22.90 1.70
N ALA A 65 11.69 22.69 2.10
CA ALA A 65 10.97 21.45 1.87
C ALA A 65 10.88 21.08 0.38
N ALA A 66 10.72 22.07 -0.50
CA ALA A 66 10.72 21.82 -1.95
C ALA A 66 12.09 21.38 -2.46
N ALA A 67 13.19 22.02 -2.01
CA ALA A 67 14.54 21.63 -2.39
C ALA A 67 14.91 20.22 -1.91
N GLU A 68 14.57 19.89 -0.67
CA GLU A 68 14.74 18.54 -0.10
C GLU A 68 13.90 17.50 -0.82
N SER A 69 12.65 17.85 -1.18
CA SER A 69 11.76 16.98 -1.95
C SER A 69 12.31 16.69 -3.34
N VAL A 70 12.89 17.67 -4.01
CA VAL A 70 13.58 17.47 -5.30
C VAL A 70 14.77 16.51 -5.12
N SER A 71 15.58 16.70 -4.07
CA SER A 71 16.72 15.84 -3.76
C SER A 71 16.29 14.40 -3.52
N LEU A 72 15.26 14.17 -2.69
CA LEU A 72 14.67 12.85 -2.44
C LEU A 72 14.08 12.25 -3.73
N GLY A 73 13.40 13.06 -4.54
CA GLY A 73 12.83 12.67 -5.82
C GLY A 73 13.90 12.21 -6.82
N VAL A 74 15.02 12.94 -6.93
CA VAL A 74 16.15 12.55 -7.78
C VAL A 74 16.71 11.19 -7.35
N ILE A 75 16.93 10.98 -6.05
CA ILE A 75 17.39 9.68 -5.52
C ILE A 75 16.39 8.56 -5.88
N GLY A 76 15.09 8.80 -5.70
CA GLY A 76 14.03 7.85 -6.04
C GLY A 76 14.00 7.50 -7.54
N VAL A 77 14.09 8.50 -8.40
CA VAL A 77 14.14 8.31 -9.87
C VAL A 77 15.39 7.53 -10.28
N LEU A 78 16.56 7.87 -9.74
CA LEU A 78 17.80 7.13 -10.03
C LEU A 78 17.69 5.67 -9.61
N ALA A 79 17.14 5.39 -8.42
CA ALA A 79 16.91 4.03 -7.95
C ALA A 79 15.92 3.26 -8.84
N ALA A 80 14.83 3.92 -9.29
CA ALA A 80 13.85 3.33 -10.19
C ALA A 80 14.45 3.02 -11.58
N LEU A 81 15.28 3.92 -12.12
CA LEU A 81 16.00 3.71 -13.38
C LEU A 81 17.00 2.56 -13.27
N LEU A 82 17.78 2.50 -12.19
CA LEU A 82 18.70 1.40 -11.92
C LEU A 82 17.95 0.06 -11.85
N ARG A 83 16.82 0.04 -11.16
CA ARG A 83 15.96 -1.16 -11.08
C ARG A 83 15.47 -1.59 -12.46
N TRP A 84 15.01 -0.64 -13.28
CA TRP A 84 14.55 -0.93 -14.64
C TRP A 84 15.67 -1.49 -15.51
N GLN A 85 16.89 -0.93 -15.45
CA GLN A 85 18.05 -1.42 -16.17
C GLN A 85 18.43 -2.83 -15.73
N VAL A 86 18.50 -3.09 -14.42
CA VAL A 86 18.78 -4.42 -13.86
C VAL A 86 17.72 -5.43 -14.32
N ALA A 87 16.44 -5.10 -14.22
CA ALA A 87 15.37 -5.98 -14.67
C ALA A 87 15.47 -6.30 -16.16
N LYS A 88 15.77 -5.31 -17.00
CA LYS A 88 15.94 -5.50 -18.45
C LYS A 88 17.15 -6.35 -18.81
N MET A 89 18.28 -6.15 -18.14
CA MET A 89 19.53 -6.88 -18.40
C MET A 89 19.38 -8.39 -18.14
N PHE A 90 18.52 -8.78 -17.20
CA PHE A 90 18.34 -10.16 -16.81
C PHE A 90 17.08 -10.85 -17.37
N GLN A 91 16.17 -10.12 -18.01
CA GLN A 91 15.00 -10.72 -18.68
C GLN A 91 15.38 -11.73 -19.77
N THR A 92 16.54 -11.56 -20.40
CA THR A 92 17.05 -12.44 -21.44
C THR A 92 17.62 -13.78 -20.91
N MET A 93 17.76 -13.93 -19.60
CA MET A 93 18.31 -15.14 -18.96
C MET A 93 17.26 -16.07 -18.35
N GLN A 94 15.96 -15.72 -18.40
CA GLN A 94 14.91 -16.60 -17.93
C GLN A 94 14.61 -17.66 -19.01
N THR A 95 15.05 -18.89 -18.75
CA THR A 95 14.59 -20.07 -19.48
C THR A 95 13.19 -20.43 -18.99
N ASP A 96 12.27 -20.70 -19.93
CA ASP A 96 10.84 -20.99 -19.70
C ASP A 96 10.58 -22.31 -18.90
N LEU A 97 11.60 -23.00 -18.45
CA LEU A 97 11.48 -24.24 -17.68
C LEU A 97 11.79 -23.97 -16.21
N GLU A 98 10.75 -23.69 -15.44
CA GLU A 98 10.82 -23.70 -13.98
C GLU A 98 10.91 -25.15 -13.48
N ASP A 99 12.15 -25.62 -13.26
CA ASP A 99 12.37 -26.87 -12.51
C ASP A 99 12.14 -26.64 -11.01
N MET A 100 10.90 -26.91 -10.58
CA MET A 100 10.48 -26.83 -9.17
C MET A 100 10.91 -28.06 -8.34
N SER A 101 11.72 -28.97 -8.87
CA SER A 101 12.16 -30.12 -8.12
C SER A 101 13.02 -29.71 -6.92
N PRO A 102 12.76 -30.26 -5.73
CA PRO A 102 13.53 -29.92 -4.54
C PRO A 102 14.97 -30.43 -4.67
N ARG A 103 15.92 -29.51 -4.80
CA ARG A 103 17.37 -29.82 -4.99
C ARG A 103 18.10 -30.14 -3.68
N PHE A 104 17.53 -29.75 -2.53
CA PHE A 104 18.11 -29.99 -1.21
C PHE A 104 17.09 -30.60 -0.26
N PHE A 105 17.41 -31.81 0.22
CA PHE A 105 16.62 -32.47 1.25
C PHE A 105 17.28 -32.27 2.61
N LEU A 106 16.65 -31.51 3.49
CA LEU A 106 17.14 -31.21 4.85
C LEU A 106 17.10 -32.42 5.78
N ARG A 107 16.46 -33.54 5.37
CA ARG A 107 16.33 -34.79 6.14
C ARG A 107 16.11 -34.54 7.65
N ARG A 108 17.00 -35.05 8.53
CA ARG A 108 16.90 -34.90 9.99
C ARG A 108 16.96 -33.42 10.48
N LYS A 109 17.56 -32.50 9.71
CA LYS A 109 17.66 -31.08 10.06
C LYS A 109 16.42 -30.26 9.64
N LYS A 110 15.47 -30.89 8.95
CA LYS A 110 14.28 -30.19 8.45
C LYS A 110 13.50 -29.52 9.59
N LEU A 111 13.18 -30.28 10.64
CA LEU A 111 12.42 -29.79 11.77
C LEU A 111 13.12 -28.62 12.50
N LEU A 112 14.44 -28.71 12.67
CA LEU A 112 15.22 -27.65 13.32
C LEU A 112 15.25 -26.38 12.48
N VAL A 113 15.43 -26.47 11.16
CA VAL A 113 15.44 -25.31 10.28
C VAL A 113 14.04 -24.69 10.20
N GLU A 114 13.00 -25.50 10.04
CA GLU A 114 11.61 -25.03 10.00
C GLU A 114 11.22 -24.33 11.33
N SER A 115 11.54 -24.95 12.48
CA SER A 115 11.23 -24.33 13.78
C SER A 115 11.99 -23.04 14.02
N LEU A 116 13.25 -22.95 13.59
CA LEU A 116 14.03 -21.72 13.68
C LEU A 116 13.45 -20.62 12.79
N MET A 117 13.06 -20.97 11.55
CA MET A 117 12.40 -20.01 10.64
C MET A 117 11.06 -19.54 11.23
N TRP A 118 10.23 -20.45 11.75
CA TRP A 118 8.98 -20.08 12.40
C TRP A 118 9.20 -19.22 13.64
N LEU A 119 10.23 -19.50 14.44
CA LEU A 119 10.61 -18.69 15.60
C LEU A 119 10.99 -17.26 15.19
N VAL A 120 11.81 -17.11 14.16
CA VAL A 120 12.22 -15.80 13.63
C VAL A 120 11.00 -15.03 13.10
N ILE A 121 10.13 -15.66 12.31
CA ILE A 121 8.91 -15.07 11.80
C ILE A 121 7.99 -14.66 12.97
N PHE A 122 7.86 -15.52 13.98
CA PHE A 122 7.05 -15.23 15.17
C PHE A 122 7.58 -14.01 15.93
N ILE A 123 8.87 -13.97 16.23
CA ILE A 123 9.47 -12.83 16.96
C ILE A 123 9.30 -11.54 16.20
N ILE A 124 9.59 -11.53 14.89
CA ILE A 124 9.54 -10.29 14.10
C ILE A 124 8.12 -9.76 13.90
N ASN A 125 7.12 -10.65 13.72
CA ASN A 125 5.76 -10.22 13.38
C ASN A 125 4.81 -10.21 14.57
N PHE A 126 4.84 -11.27 15.41
CA PHE A 126 3.85 -11.42 16.48
C PHE A 126 4.22 -10.67 17.75
N VAL A 127 5.50 -10.58 18.12
CA VAL A 127 5.90 -9.88 19.34
C VAL A 127 5.54 -8.39 19.30
N PRO A 128 5.84 -7.63 18.22
CA PRO A 128 5.41 -6.23 18.13
C PRO A 128 3.89 -6.08 18.15
N MET A 129 3.17 -6.98 17.48
CA MET A 129 1.70 -6.94 17.46
C MET A 129 1.10 -7.25 18.84
N LEU A 130 1.63 -8.24 19.56
CA LEU A 130 1.24 -8.54 20.93
C LEU A 130 1.53 -7.37 21.88
N THR A 131 2.70 -6.76 21.76
CA THR A 131 3.07 -5.57 22.56
C THR A 131 2.09 -4.43 22.32
N LEU A 132 1.74 -4.15 21.06
CA LEU A 132 0.74 -3.14 20.70
C LEU A 132 -0.61 -3.44 21.34
N ILE A 133 -1.10 -4.69 21.25
CA ILE A 133 -2.37 -5.12 21.86
C ILE A 133 -2.32 -4.98 23.37
N VAL A 134 -1.27 -5.48 24.04
CA VAL A 134 -1.12 -5.37 25.49
C VAL A 134 -1.09 -3.91 25.94
N THR A 135 -0.33 -3.06 25.25
CA THR A 135 -0.26 -1.62 25.53
C THR A 135 -1.62 -0.93 25.37
N ALA A 136 -2.46 -1.40 24.44
CA ALA A 136 -3.81 -0.89 24.25
C ALA A 136 -4.72 -1.11 25.49
N PHE A 137 -4.44 -2.14 26.28
CA PHE A 137 -5.16 -2.41 27.56
C PHE A 137 -4.52 -1.75 28.77
N MET A 138 -3.37 -1.08 28.66
CA MET A 138 -2.69 -0.47 29.81
C MET A 138 -3.27 0.92 30.13
N LYS A 139 -3.40 1.25 31.44
CA LYS A 139 -3.72 2.62 31.89
C LYS A 139 -2.58 3.59 31.55
N GLY A 140 -1.33 3.12 31.65
CA GLY A 140 -0.14 3.90 31.32
C GLY A 140 1.10 3.02 31.22
N ILE A 141 2.06 3.45 30.39
CA ILE A 141 3.29 2.67 30.12
C ILE A 141 4.16 2.53 31.36
N GLY A 142 4.17 3.53 32.25
CA GLY A 142 4.97 3.53 33.50
C GLY A 142 4.50 2.58 34.58
N GLY A 143 3.28 2.03 34.52
CA GLY A 143 2.70 1.16 35.52
C GLY A 143 3.11 -0.32 35.41
N GLY A 144 3.94 -0.70 34.45
CA GLY A 144 4.35 -2.09 34.20
C GLY A 144 3.21 -2.96 33.64
N TYR A 145 3.48 -4.26 33.50
CA TYR A 145 2.56 -5.25 32.90
C TYR A 145 1.64 -5.95 33.90
N GLY A 146 1.48 -5.40 35.09
CA GLY A 146 0.59 -5.95 36.14
C GLY A 146 -0.90 -5.82 35.76
N LEU A 147 -1.74 -6.73 36.29
CA LEU A 147 -3.20 -6.69 36.08
C LEU A 147 -3.82 -5.40 36.62
N ASP A 148 -3.24 -4.79 37.64
CA ASP A 148 -3.69 -3.51 38.22
C ASP A 148 -3.58 -2.33 37.24
N ASN A 149 -2.69 -2.44 36.26
CA ASN A 149 -2.51 -1.45 35.19
C ASN A 149 -3.37 -1.73 33.94
N MET A 150 -4.24 -2.73 33.94
CA MET A 150 -5.09 -3.05 32.80
C MET A 150 -6.43 -2.30 32.87
N THR A 151 -6.93 -1.87 31.68
CA THR A 151 -8.20 -1.14 31.54
C THR A 151 -8.80 -1.32 30.16
N LEU A 152 -10.12 -1.17 30.06
CA LEU A 152 -10.85 -1.07 28.79
C LEU A 152 -11.19 0.39 28.42
N GLU A 153 -10.85 1.34 29.26
CA GLU A 153 -11.19 2.76 29.07
C GLU A 153 -10.57 3.34 27.79
N ASN A 154 -9.40 2.86 27.38
CA ASN A 154 -8.76 3.28 26.13
C ASN A 154 -9.65 2.98 24.90
N PHE A 155 -10.30 1.82 24.89
CA PHE A 155 -11.23 1.45 23.82
C PHE A 155 -12.53 2.27 23.91
N ALA A 156 -13.06 2.48 25.12
CA ALA A 156 -14.21 3.35 25.33
C ALA A 156 -13.92 4.77 24.82
N PHE A 157 -12.72 5.30 25.11
CA PHE A 157 -12.27 6.59 24.59
C PHE A 157 -12.23 6.61 23.06
N VAL A 158 -11.68 5.60 22.39
CA VAL A 158 -11.58 5.52 20.93
C VAL A 158 -12.97 5.66 20.26
N PHE A 159 -13.99 5.03 20.82
CA PHE A 159 -15.35 5.06 20.26
C PHE A 159 -16.17 6.28 20.69
N SER A 160 -15.87 6.90 21.83
CA SER A 160 -16.58 8.08 22.32
C SER A 160 -15.96 9.40 21.84
N ASN A 161 -14.67 9.41 21.52
CA ASN A 161 -13.96 10.60 21.08
C ASN A 161 -14.30 10.93 19.62
N ALA A 162 -14.80 12.14 19.37
CA ALA A 162 -15.24 12.58 18.04
C ALA A 162 -14.11 12.51 16.99
N LYS A 163 -12.85 12.83 17.35
CA LYS A 163 -11.72 12.77 16.42
C LYS A 163 -11.42 11.33 15.97
N SER A 164 -11.36 10.40 16.92
CA SER A 164 -11.13 8.98 16.62
C SER A 164 -12.24 8.39 15.78
N PHE A 165 -13.49 8.68 16.13
CA PHE A 165 -14.66 8.20 15.39
C PHE A 165 -14.73 8.78 13.97
N ASN A 166 -14.48 10.08 13.80
CA ASN A 166 -14.42 10.71 12.49
C ASN A 166 -13.26 10.15 11.65
N ALA A 167 -12.10 9.91 12.24
CA ALA A 167 -10.98 9.28 11.54
C ALA A 167 -11.31 7.89 11.01
N ILE A 168 -12.01 7.06 11.78
CA ILE A 168 -12.50 5.75 11.34
C ILE A 168 -13.44 5.93 10.14
N LYS A 169 -14.45 6.81 10.24
CA LYS A 169 -15.40 7.08 9.16
C LYS A 169 -14.72 7.59 7.90
N ASN A 170 -13.84 8.59 8.03
CA ASN A 170 -13.12 9.19 6.91
C ASN A 170 -12.22 8.17 6.21
N SER A 171 -11.45 7.37 6.97
CA SER A 171 -10.57 6.37 6.37
C SER A 171 -11.34 5.26 5.66
N ILE A 172 -12.47 4.80 6.21
CA ILE A 172 -13.32 3.82 5.54
C ILE A 172 -13.93 4.42 4.28
N PHE A 173 -14.46 5.64 4.36
CA PHE A 173 -15.04 6.35 3.22
C PHE A 173 -14.00 6.56 2.11
N LEU A 174 -12.83 7.12 2.45
CA LEU A 174 -11.73 7.32 1.51
C LEU A 174 -11.25 6.00 0.91
N GLY A 175 -11.08 4.96 1.74
CA GLY A 175 -10.64 3.64 1.29
C GLY A 175 -11.59 3.01 0.29
N ILE A 176 -12.91 2.98 0.61
CA ILE A 176 -13.93 2.41 -0.28
C ILE A 176 -14.03 3.22 -1.57
N THR A 177 -14.14 4.54 -1.47
CA THR A 177 -14.31 5.41 -2.64
C THR A 177 -13.10 5.34 -3.57
N THR A 178 -11.88 5.38 -3.00
CA THR A 178 -10.64 5.20 -3.76
C THR A 178 -10.61 3.84 -4.46
N ALA A 179 -10.93 2.76 -3.74
CA ALA A 179 -10.90 1.42 -4.31
C ALA A 179 -11.89 1.26 -5.47
N LEU A 180 -13.11 1.80 -5.33
CA LEU A 180 -14.12 1.78 -6.39
C LEU A 180 -13.67 2.56 -7.64
N ILE A 181 -13.13 3.77 -7.46
CA ILE A 181 -12.62 4.57 -8.57
C ILE A 181 -11.44 3.87 -9.24
N CYS A 182 -10.50 3.34 -8.46
CA CYS A 182 -9.34 2.62 -8.99
C CYS A 182 -9.73 1.35 -9.74
N VAL A 183 -10.76 0.62 -9.28
CA VAL A 183 -11.28 -0.57 -10.00
C VAL A 183 -11.74 -0.18 -11.40
N VAL A 184 -12.52 0.88 -11.53
CA VAL A 184 -13.02 1.31 -12.84
C VAL A 184 -11.87 1.75 -13.74
N LEU A 185 -11.06 2.72 -13.29
CA LEU A 185 -9.97 3.29 -14.09
C LEU A 185 -8.87 2.24 -14.38
N GLY A 186 -8.44 1.52 -13.35
CA GLY A 186 -7.36 0.54 -13.47
C GLY A 186 -7.73 -0.66 -14.33
N THR A 187 -8.98 -1.13 -14.28
CA THR A 187 -9.42 -2.25 -15.10
C THR A 187 -9.53 -1.87 -16.58
N ILE A 188 -10.02 -0.65 -16.88
CA ILE A 188 -10.09 -0.15 -18.25
C ILE A 188 -8.68 -0.03 -18.84
N VAL A 189 -7.75 0.60 -18.12
CA VAL A 189 -6.37 0.75 -18.58
C VAL A 189 -5.70 -0.61 -18.76
N ALA A 190 -5.84 -1.53 -17.81
CA ALA A 190 -5.29 -2.88 -17.87
C ALA A 190 -5.80 -3.66 -19.10
N TYR A 191 -7.11 -3.62 -19.36
CA TYR A 191 -7.70 -4.27 -20.52
C TYR A 191 -7.13 -3.70 -21.84
N LEU A 192 -7.06 -2.37 -21.94
CA LEU A 192 -6.51 -1.72 -23.13
C LEU A 192 -5.03 -2.03 -23.34
N MET A 193 -4.23 -2.12 -22.27
CA MET A 193 -2.82 -2.50 -22.34
C MET A 193 -2.61 -3.90 -22.92
N VAL A 194 -3.46 -4.86 -22.53
CA VAL A 194 -3.28 -6.26 -22.92
C VAL A 194 -3.95 -6.55 -24.27
N ARG A 195 -5.17 -6.06 -24.50
CA ARG A 195 -5.98 -6.41 -25.67
C ARG A 195 -5.82 -5.44 -26.84
N ARG A 196 -5.47 -4.18 -26.57
CA ARG A 196 -5.27 -3.14 -27.61
C ARG A 196 -4.01 -2.32 -27.34
N PRO A 197 -2.82 -2.94 -27.33
CA PRO A 197 -1.59 -2.25 -27.01
C PRO A 197 -1.32 -1.15 -28.04
N SER A 198 -1.14 0.06 -27.56
CA SER A 198 -0.76 1.23 -28.37
C SER A 198 0.28 2.06 -27.64
N VAL A 199 0.98 2.92 -28.37
CA VAL A 199 1.95 3.85 -27.77
C VAL A 199 1.26 4.77 -26.76
N LEU A 200 0.05 5.25 -27.12
CA LEU A 200 -0.74 6.12 -26.24
C LEU A 200 -1.07 5.44 -24.91
N ILE A 201 -1.53 4.20 -24.92
CA ILE A 201 -1.89 3.45 -23.70
C ILE A 201 -0.65 3.21 -22.84
N ARG A 202 0.51 2.93 -23.41
CA ARG A 202 1.77 2.79 -22.67
C ARG A 202 2.20 4.09 -22.01
N VAL A 203 2.02 5.22 -22.70
CA VAL A 203 2.31 6.56 -22.12
C VAL A 203 1.33 6.87 -20.99
N VAL A 204 0.04 6.62 -21.15
CA VAL A 204 -0.97 6.82 -20.11
C VAL A 204 -0.68 5.96 -18.87
N GLU A 205 -0.37 4.68 -19.05
CA GLU A 205 0.04 3.80 -17.94
C GLU A 205 1.30 4.31 -17.24
N GLY A 206 2.31 4.72 -18.03
CA GLY A 206 3.53 5.31 -17.49
C GLY A 206 3.24 6.53 -16.61
N ILE A 207 2.41 7.47 -17.08
CA ILE A 207 2.01 8.67 -16.33
C ILE A 207 1.27 8.28 -15.04
N ILE A 208 0.33 7.33 -15.10
CA ILE A 208 -0.43 6.87 -13.92
C ILE A 208 0.48 6.14 -12.92
N SER A 209 1.55 5.51 -13.39
CA SER A 209 2.46 4.75 -12.51
C SER A 209 3.51 5.62 -11.81
N VAL A 210 3.78 6.83 -12.30
CA VAL A 210 4.76 7.76 -11.70
C VAL A 210 4.43 8.11 -10.24
N PRO A 211 3.20 8.50 -9.86
CA PRO A 211 2.88 8.88 -8.48
C PRO A 211 3.07 7.76 -7.46
N TYR A 212 2.90 6.52 -7.87
CA TYR A 212 3.17 5.36 -7.00
C TYR A 212 4.66 5.15 -6.72
N SER A 213 5.51 5.58 -7.65
CA SER A 213 6.97 5.44 -7.54
C SER A 213 7.65 6.59 -6.80
N ILE A 214 6.93 7.68 -6.59
CA ILE A 214 7.42 8.86 -5.87
C ILE A 214 7.05 8.71 -4.38
N PRO A 215 7.99 9.03 -3.44
CA PRO A 215 7.66 9.07 -2.02
C PRO A 215 6.42 9.93 -1.74
N GLY A 216 5.50 9.41 -0.90
CA GLY A 216 4.22 10.06 -0.66
C GLY A 216 4.31 11.45 -0.06
N ILE A 217 5.38 11.74 0.69
CA ILE A 217 5.63 13.08 1.24
C ILE A 217 5.86 14.11 0.12
N ILE A 218 6.57 13.73 -0.95
CA ILE A 218 6.79 14.60 -2.13
C ILE A 218 5.47 14.80 -2.87
N LEU A 219 4.69 13.72 -3.05
CA LEU A 219 3.38 13.81 -3.69
C LEU A 219 2.45 14.75 -2.91
N GLY A 220 2.43 14.64 -1.56
CA GLY A 220 1.67 15.52 -0.69
C GLY A 220 2.05 16.99 -0.88
N LEU A 221 3.35 17.31 -0.84
CA LEU A 221 3.83 18.68 -1.06
C LEU A 221 3.49 19.19 -2.47
N ALA A 222 3.69 18.36 -3.51
CA ALA A 222 3.36 18.73 -4.88
C ALA A 222 1.87 19.07 -5.04
N LEU A 223 0.98 18.31 -4.40
CA LEU A 223 -0.45 18.58 -4.40
C LEU A 223 -0.79 19.89 -3.65
N ILE A 224 -0.13 20.17 -2.52
CA ILE A 224 -0.29 21.43 -1.81
C ILE A 224 0.08 22.61 -2.72
N LEU A 225 1.28 22.57 -3.31
CA LEU A 225 1.78 23.66 -4.15
C LEU A 225 0.92 23.88 -5.40
N THR A 226 0.37 22.80 -5.96
CA THR A 226 -0.47 22.88 -7.15
C THR A 226 -1.87 23.43 -6.84
N TRP A 227 -2.46 23.02 -5.71
CA TRP A 227 -3.89 23.20 -5.46
C TRP A 227 -4.21 24.10 -4.26
N ALA A 228 -3.20 24.71 -3.65
CA ALA A 228 -3.37 25.76 -2.65
C ALA A 228 -4.01 27.03 -3.27
N ARG A 229 -3.83 27.23 -4.57
CA ARG A 229 -4.44 28.34 -5.31
C ARG A 229 -5.86 27.95 -5.77
N PRO A 230 -6.81 28.90 -5.79
CA PRO A 230 -8.15 28.65 -6.32
C PRO A 230 -8.11 28.16 -7.76
N LEU A 231 -8.93 27.17 -8.08
CA LEU A 231 -9.08 26.66 -9.44
C LEU A 231 -9.71 27.76 -10.33
N PRO A 232 -9.16 28.03 -11.53
CA PRO A 232 -9.61 29.15 -12.40
C PRO A 232 -11.08 29.09 -12.76
N ILE A 233 -11.66 27.89 -12.86
CA ILE A 233 -13.07 27.68 -13.29
C ILE A 233 -14.04 27.78 -12.12
N ILE A 234 -13.67 27.25 -10.94
CA ILE A 234 -14.59 27.08 -9.80
C ILE A 234 -14.36 28.21 -8.77
N ASN A 235 -13.27 28.95 -8.87
CA ASN A 235 -12.82 29.98 -7.93
C ASN A 235 -12.83 29.51 -6.45
N ARG A 236 -12.61 28.20 -6.23
CA ARG A 236 -12.49 27.57 -4.91
C ARG A 236 -11.22 26.74 -4.87
N THR A 237 -10.57 26.72 -3.74
CA THR A 237 -9.48 25.77 -3.49
C THR A 237 -10.05 24.43 -3.02
N ILE A 238 -9.44 23.35 -3.46
CA ILE A 238 -9.69 22.00 -2.92
C ILE A 238 -8.68 21.63 -1.81
N TYR A 239 -7.72 22.52 -1.54
CA TYR A 239 -6.78 22.38 -0.44
C TYR A 239 -7.53 22.29 0.90
N ALA A 240 -7.02 21.48 1.81
CA ALA A 240 -7.60 21.22 3.13
C ALA A 240 -9.03 20.65 3.10
N THR A 241 -9.35 19.81 2.11
CA THR A 241 -10.62 19.10 2.01
C THR A 241 -10.44 17.59 1.92
N VAL A 242 -11.46 16.81 2.31
CA VAL A 242 -11.50 15.34 2.11
C VAL A 242 -11.34 14.99 0.63
N PHE A 243 -11.79 15.85 -0.28
CA PHE A 243 -11.66 15.62 -1.71
C PHE A 243 -10.20 15.62 -2.18
N MET A 244 -9.36 16.47 -1.61
CA MET A 244 -7.92 16.48 -1.91
C MET A 244 -7.23 15.18 -1.46
N LEU A 245 -7.61 14.65 -0.30
CA LEU A 245 -7.16 13.33 0.16
C LEU A 245 -7.62 12.23 -0.80
N LEU A 246 -8.87 12.26 -1.24
CA LEU A 246 -9.40 11.30 -2.21
C LEU A 246 -8.61 11.31 -3.51
N VAL A 247 -8.36 12.50 -4.07
CA VAL A 247 -7.58 12.64 -5.31
C VAL A 247 -6.16 12.10 -5.11
N SER A 248 -5.50 12.43 -4.00
CA SER A 248 -4.16 11.93 -3.72
C SER A 248 -4.11 10.40 -3.65
N TYR A 249 -5.10 9.77 -3.04
CA TYR A 249 -5.21 8.32 -2.91
C TYR A 249 -5.49 7.65 -4.27
N VAL A 250 -6.42 8.20 -5.05
CA VAL A 250 -6.72 7.68 -6.40
C VAL A 250 -5.48 7.76 -7.28
N VAL A 251 -4.83 8.92 -7.32
CA VAL A 251 -3.61 9.13 -8.11
C VAL A 251 -2.51 8.16 -7.69
N ARG A 252 -2.34 7.94 -6.39
CA ARG A 252 -1.29 7.07 -5.86
C ARG A 252 -1.57 5.59 -6.11
N PHE A 253 -2.79 5.11 -5.87
CA PHE A 253 -3.09 3.68 -5.82
C PHE A 253 -3.68 3.09 -7.10
N THR A 254 -4.02 3.89 -8.12
CA THR A 254 -4.53 3.37 -9.41
C THR A 254 -3.54 2.40 -10.06
N SER A 255 -2.24 2.64 -9.95
CA SER A 255 -1.19 1.74 -10.47
C SER A 255 -1.25 0.33 -9.86
N LEU A 256 -1.59 0.20 -8.58
CA LEU A 256 -1.77 -1.11 -7.93
C LEU A 256 -2.92 -1.88 -8.58
N GLN A 257 -4.04 -1.20 -8.84
CA GLN A 257 -5.20 -1.80 -9.49
C GLN A 257 -4.88 -2.22 -10.92
N ILE A 258 -4.18 -1.37 -11.69
CA ILE A 258 -3.75 -1.71 -13.07
C ILE A 258 -2.97 -3.02 -13.07
N ARG A 259 -1.98 -3.18 -12.20
CA ARG A 259 -1.14 -4.40 -12.14
C ARG A 259 -1.97 -5.65 -11.85
N ASN A 260 -2.88 -5.60 -10.86
CA ASN A 260 -3.73 -6.73 -10.51
C ASN A 260 -4.72 -7.07 -11.64
N SER A 261 -5.37 -6.06 -12.21
CA SER A 261 -6.29 -6.27 -13.34
C SER A 261 -5.58 -6.76 -14.59
N THR A 262 -4.35 -6.29 -14.87
CA THR A 262 -3.51 -6.79 -15.98
C THR A 262 -3.25 -8.29 -15.83
N THR A 263 -2.88 -8.74 -14.61
CA THR A 263 -2.70 -10.18 -14.35
C THR A 263 -3.98 -10.97 -14.62
N GLY A 264 -5.14 -10.44 -14.24
CA GLY A 264 -6.43 -11.07 -14.55
C GLY A 264 -6.71 -11.18 -16.04
N VAL A 265 -6.48 -10.09 -16.79
CA VAL A 265 -6.68 -10.09 -18.24
C VAL A 265 -5.70 -11.02 -18.97
N LEU A 266 -4.45 -11.11 -18.53
CA LEU A 266 -3.46 -12.03 -19.10
C LEU A 266 -3.80 -13.51 -18.87
N GLN A 267 -4.48 -13.83 -17.78
CA GLN A 267 -4.93 -15.19 -17.47
C GLN A 267 -6.18 -15.62 -18.24
N THR A 268 -6.84 -14.70 -18.95
CA THR A 268 -8.02 -15.02 -19.76
C THR A 268 -7.63 -15.20 -21.22
N ASP A 269 -8.12 -16.29 -21.84
CA ASP A 269 -7.87 -16.55 -23.26
C ASP A 269 -8.68 -15.59 -24.14
N VAL A 270 -8.06 -15.08 -25.21
CA VAL A 270 -8.70 -14.21 -26.20
C VAL A 270 -9.86 -14.92 -26.89
N SER A 271 -9.75 -16.23 -27.10
CA SER A 271 -10.80 -17.05 -27.73
C SER A 271 -12.16 -16.97 -27.03
N MET A 272 -12.18 -16.74 -25.71
CA MET A 272 -13.42 -16.55 -24.96
C MET A 272 -14.13 -15.24 -25.33
N GLU A 273 -13.36 -14.21 -25.63
CA GLU A 273 -13.91 -12.92 -26.09
C GLU A 273 -14.42 -13.02 -27.54
N GLU A 274 -13.69 -13.73 -28.40
CA GLU A 274 -14.07 -13.98 -29.79
C GLU A 274 -15.33 -14.87 -29.88
N ALA A 275 -15.42 -15.92 -29.08
CA ALA A 275 -16.61 -16.74 -28.98
C ALA A 275 -17.85 -15.94 -28.53
N ALA A 276 -17.68 -15.01 -27.60
CA ALA A 276 -18.77 -14.14 -27.17
C ALA A 276 -19.23 -13.21 -28.31
N GLU A 277 -18.31 -12.71 -29.15
CA GLU A 277 -18.63 -11.89 -30.32
C GLU A 277 -19.39 -12.70 -31.39
N ILE A 278 -18.98 -13.94 -31.64
CA ILE A 278 -19.67 -14.86 -32.56
C ILE A 278 -21.11 -15.13 -32.06
N CYS A 279 -21.29 -15.22 -30.73
CA CYS A 279 -22.63 -15.36 -30.12
C CYS A 279 -23.44 -14.04 -30.07
N GLY A 280 -22.94 -12.96 -30.71
CA GLY A 280 -23.65 -11.67 -30.82
C GLY A 280 -23.49 -10.76 -29.60
N ALA A 281 -22.58 -11.05 -28.67
CA ALA A 281 -22.28 -10.15 -27.55
C ALA A 281 -21.33 -9.04 -28.02
N SER A 282 -21.77 -7.78 -27.97
CA SER A 282 -20.95 -6.62 -28.32
C SER A 282 -21.01 -5.54 -27.23
N GLY A 283 -20.04 -4.62 -27.24
CA GLY A 283 -20.01 -3.47 -26.34
C GLY A 283 -20.22 -3.82 -24.87
N PHE A 284 -21.15 -3.17 -24.22
CA PHE A 284 -21.44 -3.33 -22.79
C PHE A 284 -21.85 -4.77 -22.41
N LYS A 285 -22.58 -5.46 -23.30
CA LYS A 285 -23.00 -6.86 -23.06
C LYS A 285 -21.81 -7.80 -23.00
N LYS A 286 -20.82 -7.65 -23.89
CA LYS A 286 -19.56 -8.42 -23.85
C LYS A 286 -18.81 -8.16 -22.52
N TRP A 287 -18.73 -6.90 -22.09
CA TRP A 287 -18.07 -6.54 -20.84
C TRP A 287 -18.77 -7.14 -19.63
N SER A 288 -20.08 -6.94 -19.48
CA SER A 288 -20.81 -7.37 -18.28
C SER A 288 -20.98 -8.88 -18.17
N SER A 289 -21.15 -9.59 -19.30
CA SER A 289 -21.46 -11.02 -19.30
C SER A 289 -20.24 -11.93 -19.45
N VAL A 290 -19.12 -11.42 -19.98
CA VAL A 290 -17.92 -12.24 -20.25
C VAL A 290 -16.68 -11.68 -19.58
N ILE A 291 -16.27 -10.45 -19.94
CA ILE A 291 -14.98 -9.93 -19.50
C ILE A 291 -14.94 -9.72 -17.98
N ILE A 292 -15.90 -8.96 -17.42
CA ILE A 292 -15.93 -8.66 -15.99
C ILE A 292 -15.99 -9.94 -15.15
N PRO A 293 -16.87 -10.93 -15.40
CA PRO A 293 -16.89 -12.17 -14.64
C PRO A 293 -15.57 -12.94 -14.68
N LEU A 294 -14.89 -12.97 -15.82
CA LEU A 294 -13.62 -13.71 -15.98
C LEU A 294 -12.47 -13.06 -15.19
N ILE A 295 -12.35 -11.73 -15.24
CA ILE A 295 -11.28 -11.01 -14.54
C ILE A 295 -11.64 -10.64 -13.10
N PHE A 296 -12.89 -10.89 -12.69
CA PHE A 296 -13.43 -10.50 -11.38
C PHE A 296 -12.54 -10.91 -10.19
N PRO A 297 -12.02 -12.15 -10.09
CA PRO A 297 -11.18 -12.56 -8.97
C PRO A 297 -9.92 -11.71 -8.81
N ALA A 298 -9.24 -11.38 -9.92
CA ALA A 298 -8.05 -10.55 -9.91
C ALA A 298 -8.38 -9.08 -9.61
N THR A 299 -9.46 -8.57 -10.19
CA THR A 299 -9.92 -7.18 -10.00
C THR A 299 -10.34 -6.93 -8.56
N ILE A 300 -11.09 -7.86 -7.94
CA ILE A 300 -11.50 -7.76 -6.52
C ILE A 300 -10.29 -7.89 -5.58
N SER A 301 -9.32 -8.71 -5.92
CA SER A 301 -8.07 -8.82 -5.16
C SER A 301 -7.30 -7.49 -5.19
N GLY A 302 -7.20 -6.85 -6.37
CA GLY A 302 -6.64 -5.52 -6.52
C GLY A 302 -7.39 -4.46 -5.72
N MET A 303 -8.73 -4.47 -5.78
CA MET A 303 -9.59 -3.59 -4.98
C MET A 303 -9.31 -3.70 -3.49
N GLY A 304 -9.17 -4.92 -2.97
CA GLY A 304 -8.82 -5.17 -1.58
C GLY A 304 -7.46 -4.60 -1.20
N LEU A 305 -6.45 -4.75 -2.06
CA LEU A 305 -5.13 -4.16 -1.85
C LEU A 305 -5.17 -2.63 -1.85
N VAL A 306 -5.89 -2.01 -2.78
CA VAL A 306 -6.08 -0.55 -2.82
C VAL A 306 -6.77 -0.06 -1.56
N PHE A 307 -7.85 -0.74 -1.13
CA PHE A 307 -8.57 -0.40 0.09
C PHE A 307 -7.67 -0.46 1.33
N LEU A 308 -6.90 -1.54 1.50
CA LEU A 308 -5.99 -1.70 2.65
C LEU A 308 -4.90 -0.62 2.67
N ASN A 309 -4.29 -0.32 1.51
CA ASN A 309 -3.29 0.74 1.42
C ASN A 309 -3.89 2.12 1.72
N ALA A 310 -5.08 2.42 1.19
CA ALA A 310 -5.76 3.69 1.46
C ALA A 310 -6.20 3.83 2.93
N LEU A 311 -6.65 2.73 3.57
CA LEU A 311 -7.06 2.72 4.98
C LEU A 311 -5.90 3.05 5.93
N THR A 312 -4.70 2.58 5.61
CA THR A 312 -3.49 2.73 6.43
C THR A 312 -2.57 3.85 5.97
N GLU A 313 -3.01 4.65 4.98
CA GLU A 313 -2.18 5.72 4.43
C GLU A 313 -1.94 6.82 5.47
N LEU A 314 -0.66 7.07 5.74
CA LEU A 314 -0.20 8.15 6.62
C LEU A 314 0.63 9.20 5.89
N THR A 315 1.49 8.75 4.95
CA THR A 315 2.55 9.58 4.38
C THR A 315 2.00 10.83 3.69
N THR A 316 1.06 10.63 2.77
CA THR A 316 0.43 11.75 2.04
C THR A 316 -0.58 12.48 2.94
N SER A 317 -1.32 11.71 3.75
CA SER A 317 -2.36 12.25 4.64
C SER A 317 -1.79 13.15 5.72
N SER A 318 -0.56 12.91 6.20
CA SER A 318 0.07 13.74 7.23
C SER A 318 0.25 15.20 6.81
N LEU A 319 0.34 15.46 5.50
CA LEU A 319 0.44 16.79 4.92
C LEU A 319 -0.90 17.38 4.45
N LEU A 320 -1.83 16.54 4.02
CA LEU A 320 -3.05 16.97 3.33
C LEU A 320 -4.28 17.03 4.23
N TRP A 321 -4.23 16.49 5.45
CA TRP A 321 -5.37 16.49 6.35
C TRP A 321 -5.73 17.91 6.84
N SER A 322 -6.95 18.08 7.23
CA SER A 322 -7.47 19.30 7.86
C SER A 322 -8.48 18.95 8.94
N ALA A 323 -8.90 19.93 9.72
CA ALA A 323 -9.92 19.74 10.74
C ALA A 323 -11.20 19.14 10.13
N GLY A 324 -11.61 17.98 10.65
CA GLY A 324 -12.76 17.20 10.16
C GLY A 324 -12.44 16.20 9.03
N SER A 325 -11.22 16.23 8.44
CA SER A 325 -10.76 15.28 7.45
C SER A 325 -9.64 14.34 7.94
N GLU A 326 -9.49 14.26 9.27
CA GLU A 326 -8.49 13.38 9.88
C GLU A 326 -8.70 11.93 9.44
N THR A 327 -7.58 11.25 9.15
CA THR A 327 -7.55 9.82 8.84
C THR A 327 -7.00 9.01 10.01
N LEU A 328 -7.20 7.69 9.99
CA LEU A 328 -6.68 6.80 11.03
C LEU A 328 -5.19 6.96 11.26
N GLY A 329 -4.38 6.94 10.19
CA GLY A 329 -2.94 7.12 10.29
C GLY A 329 -2.55 8.43 10.97
N VAL A 330 -3.20 9.52 10.60
CA VAL A 330 -2.94 10.86 11.17
C VAL A 330 -3.32 10.92 12.65
N VAL A 331 -4.48 10.38 13.06
CA VAL A 331 -4.90 10.41 14.47
C VAL A 331 -4.01 9.54 15.33
N ILE A 332 -3.62 8.34 14.86
CA ILE A 332 -2.66 7.48 15.56
C ILE A 332 -1.33 8.20 15.74
N TYR A 333 -0.82 8.85 14.69
CA TYR A 333 0.40 9.62 14.74
C TYR A 333 0.30 10.77 15.75
N ASN A 334 -0.78 11.55 15.69
CA ASN A 334 -1.00 12.68 16.60
C ASN A 334 -1.10 12.25 18.06
N TYR A 335 -1.79 11.14 18.36
CA TYR A 335 -1.85 10.61 19.75
C TYR A 335 -0.48 10.17 20.23
N THR A 336 0.30 9.49 19.40
CA THR A 336 1.65 9.06 19.76
C THR A 336 2.57 10.24 20.00
N SER A 337 2.55 11.23 19.13
CA SER A 337 3.39 12.45 19.24
C SER A 337 3.01 13.31 20.43
N ALA A 338 1.74 13.28 20.85
CA ALA A 338 1.25 13.97 22.05
C ALA A 338 1.48 13.16 23.36
N GLY A 339 2.09 11.97 23.30
CA GLY A 339 2.35 11.12 24.46
C GLY A 339 1.17 10.22 24.87
N TYR A 340 0.04 10.24 24.16
CA TYR A 340 -1.13 9.40 24.42
C TYR A 340 -0.99 8.02 23.77
N THR A 341 0.12 7.35 24.03
CA THR A 341 0.50 6.09 23.34
C THR A 341 -0.52 4.97 23.58
N THR A 342 -1.17 4.89 24.74
CA THR A 342 -2.18 3.86 25.02
C THR A 342 -3.43 4.04 24.16
N TYR A 343 -3.87 5.27 23.90
CA TYR A 343 -4.98 5.56 22.97
C TYR A 343 -4.60 5.27 21.53
N ALA A 344 -3.36 5.62 21.14
CA ALA A 344 -2.84 5.28 19.81
C ALA A 344 -2.82 3.76 19.60
N CYS A 345 -2.34 3.00 20.57
CA CYS A 345 -2.33 1.54 20.54
C CYS A 345 -3.74 0.94 20.51
N ALA A 346 -4.68 1.49 21.27
CA ALA A 346 -6.08 1.04 21.26
C ALA A 346 -6.72 1.27 19.89
N LEU A 347 -6.56 2.45 19.29
CA LEU A 347 -7.05 2.74 17.95
C LEU A 347 -6.40 1.84 16.90
N SER A 348 -5.08 1.64 16.96
CA SER A 348 -4.35 0.73 16.07
C SER A 348 -4.82 -0.71 16.21
N THR A 349 -5.11 -1.18 17.43
CA THR A 349 -5.65 -2.52 17.70
C THR A 349 -7.02 -2.70 17.05
N VAL A 350 -7.91 -1.71 17.17
CA VAL A 350 -9.22 -1.72 16.50
C VAL A 350 -9.06 -1.84 14.99
N VAL A 351 -8.14 -1.08 14.40
CA VAL A 351 -7.84 -1.15 12.96
C VAL A 351 -7.33 -2.54 12.58
N CYS A 352 -6.37 -3.09 13.30
CA CYS A 352 -5.81 -4.43 13.05
C CYS A 352 -6.90 -5.52 13.11
N ILE A 353 -7.77 -5.47 14.12
CA ILE A 353 -8.88 -6.43 14.27
C ILE A 353 -9.86 -6.27 13.10
N THR A 354 -10.19 -5.04 12.72
CA THR A 354 -11.08 -4.76 11.60
C THR A 354 -10.52 -5.30 10.28
N ILE A 355 -9.25 -5.05 10.00
CA ILE A 355 -8.58 -5.59 8.81
C ILE A 355 -8.58 -7.11 8.82
N LEU A 356 -8.23 -7.73 9.95
CA LEU A 356 -8.22 -9.19 10.09
C LEU A 356 -9.62 -9.79 9.85
N ALA A 357 -10.65 -9.19 10.43
CA ALA A 357 -12.03 -9.60 10.22
C ALA A 357 -12.45 -9.50 8.75
N LEU A 358 -12.10 -8.42 8.06
CA LEU A 358 -12.38 -8.23 6.64
C LEU A 358 -11.66 -9.28 5.76
N VAL A 359 -10.39 -9.57 6.06
CA VAL A 359 -9.62 -10.60 5.33
C VAL A 359 -10.22 -11.99 5.56
N LEU A 360 -10.61 -12.32 6.79
CA LEU A 360 -11.25 -13.60 7.10
C LEU A 360 -12.62 -13.73 6.43
N LEU A 361 -13.44 -12.69 6.43
CA LEU A 361 -14.71 -12.64 5.72
C LEU A 361 -14.51 -12.84 4.21
N TYR A 362 -13.55 -12.14 3.61
CA TYR A 362 -13.22 -12.30 2.19
C TYR A 362 -12.81 -13.75 1.87
N ARG A 363 -11.95 -14.36 2.67
CA ARG A 363 -11.53 -15.77 2.51
C ARG A 363 -12.70 -16.73 2.67
N GLY A 364 -13.56 -16.51 3.66
CA GLY A 364 -14.76 -17.31 3.89
C GLY A 364 -15.72 -17.27 2.70
N VAL A 365 -16.05 -16.05 2.23
CA VAL A 365 -16.92 -15.86 1.06
C VAL A 365 -16.32 -16.50 -0.20
N SER A 366 -15.02 -16.29 -0.45
CA SER A 366 -14.35 -16.86 -1.62
C SER A 366 -14.29 -18.39 -1.57
N ALA A 367 -14.13 -19.00 -0.41
CA ALA A 367 -14.16 -20.45 -0.23
C ALA A 367 -15.57 -21.03 -0.50
N ILE A 368 -16.61 -20.35 0.00
CA ILE A 368 -18.02 -20.76 -0.25
C ILE A 368 -18.36 -20.67 -1.74
N LEU A 369 -17.95 -19.59 -2.41
CA LEU A 369 -18.18 -19.39 -3.84
C LEU A 369 -17.46 -20.47 -4.68
N ARG A 370 -16.20 -20.79 -4.37
CA ARG A 370 -15.45 -21.87 -5.04
C ARG A 370 -16.11 -23.22 -4.84
N HIS A 371 -16.60 -23.52 -3.63
CA HIS A 371 -17.28 -24.77 -3.35
C HIS A 371 -18.61 -24.91 -4.11
N LYS A 372 -19.37 -23.81 -4.28
CA LYS A 372 -20.59 -23.80 -5.08
C LYS A 372 -20.32 -23.96 -6.57
N MET A 373 -19.27 -23.30 -7.11
CA MET A 373 -18.92 -23.42 -8.54
C MET A 373 -18.35 -24.81 -8.89
N GLY A 374 -17.56 -25.42 -8.02
CA GLY A 374 -17.05 -26.79 -8.23
C GLY A 374 -18.07 -27.89 -8.06
N ARG A 375 -19.30 -27.60 -7.61
CA ARG A 375 -20.39 -28.58 -7.44
C ARG A 375 -21.39 -28.55 -8.60
N ASN A 376 -21.32 -27.54 -9.45
CA ASN A 376 -22.21 -27.31 -10.59
C ASN A 376 -21.50 -27.53 -11.95
N GLY A 377 -20.25 -27.98 -11.97
CA GLY A 377 -19.50 -28.48 -13.12
C GLY A 377 -19.13 -29.96 -12.93
#